data_d8e0a6a012f7111b1f0372253611eee4
#
_entry.id   d8e0a6a012f7111b1f0372253611eee4
#
_cell.length_a   1.000
_cell.length_b   1.000
_cell.length_c   1.000
_cell.angle_alpha   90.00
_cell.angle_beta   90.00
_cell.angle_gamma   90.00
#
_symmetry.space_group_name_H-M   'P 1'
#
loop_
_entity.id
_entity.type
_entity.pdbx_description
1 polymer ?
#
loop_
_entity_poly.entity_id
_entity_poly.type
_entity_poly.pdbx_seq_one_letter_code
_entity_poly.pdbx_strand_id
1 'polypeptide(L)'
;MPKRLPEYAVRNREVWTVSNANYTAASATESWAQDEITWGRWHTPESEIKVLPQLRGLEVIELGCGTAYFGAWLKKHGARRVLGVDITPAQLDTAREMNEKFGLGLEFLKANAEAVPLPDESFDMAFSEYGASLWCDPDLWIPEAARLLRPGGELVFMRSTDLEMVCSADTERIGTQLVRPLKGMHRLDWTDDEVGASTEFHVSHSELFQILRRAGFDVLDFRELYATEDAVDHPYYQYVTAEWGSQWPSEEIWRAKKSRRRPGAPAARRRAKKT
;
A
#
# COMPACT_ATOMS: atom_id res chain seq x y z
N MET A 1 -22.86 -3.14 16.21
CA MET A 1 -21.70 -3.72 16.91
C MET A 1 -20.51 -3.71 15.96
N PRO A 2 -19.30 -3.34 16.36
CA PRO A 2 -18.15 -3.44 15.49
C PRO A 2 -17.98 -4.90 15.05
N LYS A 3 -17.81 -5.14 13.73
CA LYS A 3 -17.56 -6.49 13.23
C LYS A 3 -16.27 -7.03 13.88
N ARG A 4 -16.29 -8.28 14.30
CA ARG A 4 -15.10 -8.96 14.81
C ARG A 4 -14.04 -8.96 13.68
N LEU A 5 -12.79 -8.63 14.01
CA LEU A 5 -11.70 -8.68 13.06
C LEU A 5 -11.52 -10.12 12.52
N PRO A 6 -11.20 -10.27 11.22
CA PRO A 6 -10.80 -11.56 10.68
C PRO A 6 -9.55 -12.08 11.40
N GLU A 7 -9.40 -13.40 11.44
CA GLU A 7 -8.27 -14.05 12.13
C GLU A 7 -6.91 -13.60 11.58
N TYR A 8 -6.76 -13.48 10.27
CA TYR A 8 -5.54 -12.99 9.63
C TYR A 8 -5.20 -11.56 10.06
N ALA A 9 -6.20 -10.68 10.19
CA ALA A 9 -5.95 -9.31 10.63
C ALA A 9 -5.52 -9.22 12.11
N VAL A 10 -6.00 -10.14 12.95
CA VAL A 10 -5.53 -10.27 14.34
C VAL A 10 -4.06 -10.72 14.35
N ARG A 11 -3.74 -11.74 13.57
CA ARG A 11 -2.39 -12.29 13.42
C ARG A 11 -1.41 -11.24 12.90
N ASN A 12 -1.75 -10.56 11.82
CA ASN A 12 -0.94 -9.49 11.25
C ASN A 12 -0.71 -8.34 12.26
N ARG A 13 -1.71 -7.96 13.03
CA ARG A 13 -1.55 -6.96 14.10
C ARG A 13 -0.54 -7.41 15.16
N GLU A 14 -0.53 -8.67 15.51
CA GLU A 14 0.44 -9.23 16.50
C GLU A 14 1.86 -9.17 15.94
N VAL A 15 2.08 -9.64 14.71
CA VAL A 15 3.36 -9.54 13.99
C VAL A 15 3.84 -8.09 13.93
N TRP A 16 3.00 -7.16 13.49
CA TRP A 16 3.39 -5.76 13.37
C TRP A 16 3.60 -5.06 14.72
N THR A 17 3.04 -5.59 15.80
CA THR A 17 3.37 -5.13 17.15
C THR A 17 4.80 -5.51 17.52
N VAL A 18 5.21 -6.74 17.22
CA VAL A 18 6.60 -7.21 17.45
C VAL A 18 7.57 -6.47 16.54
N SER A 19 7.26 -6.36 15.24
CA SER A 19 8.10 -5.65 14.26
C SER A 19 8.29 -4.17 14.63
N ASN A 20 7.28 -3.52 15.23
CA ASN A 20 7.43 -2.16 15.71
C ASN A 20 8.50 -2.07 16.82
N ALA A 21 8.43 -2.96 17.79
CA ALA A 21 9.42 -2.99 18.87
C ALA A 21 10.83 -3.33 18.36
N ASN A 22 10.94 -4.20 17.34
CA ASN A 22 12.23 -4.68 16.85
C ASN A 22 12.92 -3.64 15.94
N TYR A 23 12.20 -2.92 15.08
CA TYR A 23 12.87 -2.02 14.14
C TYR A 23 12.07 -0.80 13.68
N THR A 24 10.75 -0.86 13.45
CA THR A 24 10.04 0.28 12.82
C THR A 24 9.97 1.51 13.71
N ALA A 25 9.93 1.35 15.04
CA ALA A 25 10.03 2.46 15.99
C ALA A 25 11.42 3.11 15.96
N ALA A 26 12.48 2.30 15.89
CA ALA A 26 13.84 2.82 15.85
C ALA A 26 14.16 3.61 14.58
N SER A 27 13.68 3.14 13.42
CA SER A 27 13.89 3.80 12.11
C SER A 27 12.96 4.98 11.85
N ALA A 28 11.87 5.12 12.61
CA ALA A 28 10.82 6.11 12.36
C ALA A 28 11.35 7.56 12.29
N THR A 29 12.29 7.92 13.18
CA THR A 29 12.85 9.29 13.20
C THR A 29 13.57 9.63 11.90
N GLU A 30 14.39 8.73 11.39
CA GLU A 30 15.13 8.92 10.15
C GLU A 30 14.18 9.00 8.96
N SER A 31 13.22 8.07 8.86
CA SER A 31 12.22 8.06 7.82
C SER A 31 11.37 9.35 7.79
N TRP A 32 10.94 9.83 8.96
CA TRP A 32 10.17 11.08 9.04
C TRP A 32 11.00 12.34 8.73
N ALA A 33 12.32 12.31 8.99
CA ALA A 33 13.21 13.43 8.68
C ALA A 33 13.48 13.59 7.19
N GLN A 34 13.36 12.52 6.41
CA GLN A 34 13.58 12.52 4.98
C GLN A 34 12.63 13.50 4.26
N ASP A 35 13.17 14.27 3.30
CA ASP A 35 12.40 15.25 2.53
C ASP A 35 11.93 14.70 1.19
N GLU A 36 12.72 13.86 0.53
CA GLU A 36 12.37 13.24 -0.73
C GLU A 36 11.48 12.01 -0.52
N ILE A 37 10.42 11.89 -1.32
CA ILE A 37 9.61 10.67 -1.36
C ILE A 37 10.39 9.60 -2.11
N THR A 38 10.60 8.45 -1.46
CA THR A 38 11.21 7.27 -2.07
C THR A 38 10.29 6.07 -1.95
N TRP A 39 10.42 5.12 -2.86
CA TRP A 39 9.57 3.96 -2.95
C TRP A 39 10.33 2.69 -2.60
N GLY A 40 9.69 1.89 -1.75
CA GLY A 40 10.05 0.51 -1.47
C GLY A 40 11.44 0.30 -0.90
N ARG A 41 11.88 -0.94 -0.98
CA ARG A 41 13.15 -1.41 -0.40
C ARG A 41 14.40 -0.85 -1.09
N TRP A 42 14.25 -0.38 -2.33
CA TRP A 42 15.35 0.19 -3.11
C TRP A 42 15.44 1.71 -3.00
N HIS A 43 14.56 2.33 -2.22
CA HIS A 43 14.48 3.78 -2.04
C HIS A 43 14.45 4.55 -3.36
N THR A 44 13.73 4.02 -4.36
CA THR A 44 13.63 4.65 -5.69
C THR A 44 12.92 6.00 -5.59
N PRO A 45 13.57 7.12 -6.02
CA PRO A 45 13.00 8.45 -5.83
C PRO A 45 11.72 8.69 -6.63
N GLU A 46 10.71 9.34 -6.01
CA GLU A 46 9.50 9.77 -6.72
C GLU A 46 9.82 10.76 -7.85
N SER A 47 10.89 11.55 -7.70
CA SER A 47 11.36 12.46 -8.75
C SER A 47 11.73 11.75 -10.06
N GLU A 48 12.08 10.47 -10.00
CA GLU A 48 12.36 9.61 -11.16
C GLU A 48 11.10 8.90 -11.65
N ILE A 49 10.32 8.28 -10.75
CA ILE A 49 9.13 7.48 -11.08
C ILE A 49 7.96 8.34 -11.56
N LYS A 50 7.70 9.45 -10.86
CA LYS A 50 6.64 10.43 -11.18
C LYS A 50 5.25 9.80 -11.26
N VAL A 51 4.93 8.92 -10.31
CA VAL A 51 3.65 8.21 -10.29
C VAL A 51 2.60 8.94 -9.44
N LEU A 52 3.01 9.75 -8.46
CA LEU A 52 2.06 10.49 -7.63
C LEU A 52 1.35 11.61 -8.41
N PRO A 53 0.07 11.88 -8.11
CA PRO A 53 -0.59 13.08 -8.60
C PRO A 53 -0.03 14.34 -7.94
N GLN A 54 -0.44 15.51 -8.43
CA GLN A 54 -0.16 16.78 -7.75
C GLN A 54 -0.76 16.76 -6.34
N LEU A 55 0.07 16.75 -5.31
CA LEU A 55 -0.34 16.57 -3.90
C LEU A 55 -0.95 17.83 -3.27
N ARG A 56 -0.59 19.02 -3.78
CA ARG A 56 -0.99 20.30 -3.17
C ARG A 56 -2.50 20.41 -3.01
N GLY A 57 -2.94 20.54 -1.76
CA GLY A 57 -4.32 20.75 -1.40
C GLY A 57 -5.18 19.50 -1.30
N LEU A 58 -4.65 18.31 -1.60
CA LEU A 58 -5.39 17.04 -1.49
C LEU A 58 -5.65 16.65 -0.04
N GLU A 59 -6.80 16.02 0.19
CA GLU A 59 -7.09 15.23 1.39
C GLU A 59 -6.78 13.77 1.10
N VAL A 60 -5.81 13.24 1.84
CA VAL A 60 -5.26 11.90 1.63
C VAL A 60 -5.62 10.98 2.80
N ILE A 61 -5.99 9.74 2.48
CA ILE A 61 -6.06 8.64 3.45
C ILE A 61 -4.99 7.60 3.13
N GLU A 62 -4.16 7.25 4.12
CA GLU A 62 -3.16 6.19 4.02
C GLU A 62 -3.70 4.93 4.71
N LEU A 63 -3.85 3.85 3.94
CA LEU A 63 -4.44 2.59 4.37
C LEU A 63 -3.33 1.59 4.75
N GLY A 64 -3.22 1.28 6.04
CA GLY A 64 -2.09 0.53 6.60
C GLY A 64 -0.85 1.41 6.73
N CYS A 65 -0.98 2.53 7.46
CA CYS A 65 0.08 3.56 7.48
C CYS A 65 1.32 3.18 8.31
N GLY A 66 1.26 2.13 9.14
CA GLY A 66 2.35 1.81 10.03
C GLY A 66 2.77 3.01 10.88
N THR A 67 4.05 3.37 10.88
CA THR A 67 4.59 4.58 11.55
C THR A 67 4.30 5.88 10.80
N ALA A 68 3.57 5.84 9.69
CA ALA A 68 3.10 6.97 8.87
C ALA A 68 4.20 7.87 8.29
N TYR A 69 5.38 7.35 8.03
CA TYR A 69 6.47 8.12 7.42
C TYR A 69 6.09 8.59 5.99
N PHE A 70 5.41 7.74 5.22
CA PHE A 70 4.97 8.12 3.88
C PHE A 70 3.91 9.22 3.93
N GLY A 71 2.95 9.13 4.86
CA GLY A 71 1.99 10.19 5.15
C GLY A 71 2.67 11.52 5.52
N ALA A 72 3.77 11.46 6.29
CA ALA A 72 4.57 12.64 6.60
C ALA A 72 5.19 13.26 5.34
N TRP A 73 5.74 12.45 4.44
CA TRP A 73 6.27 12.94 3.15
C TRP A 73 5.17 13.56 2.29
N LEU A 74 4.00 12.92 2.17
CA LEU A 74 2.85 13.49 1.45
C LEU A 74 2.44 14.85 2.03
N LYS A 75 2.47 14.99 3.35
CA LYS A 75 2.18 16.24 4.05
C LYS A 75 3.20 17.33 3.74
N LYS A 76 4.50 17.02 3.82
CA LYS A 76 5.60 17.92 3.45
C LYS A 76 5.48 18.41 2.00
N HIS A 77 4.99 17.56 1.10
CA HIS A 77 4.81 17.88 -0.32
C HIS A 77 3.47 18.55 -0.64
N GLY A 78 2.73 19.00 0.38
CA GLY A 78 1.61 19.93 0.24
C GLY A 78 0.22 19.33 0.32
N ALA A 79 0.07 18.06 0.71
CA ALA A 79 -1.24 17.52 1.07
C ALA A 79 -1.86 18.37 2.19
N ARG A 80 -3.10 18.79 1.99
CA ARG A 80 -3.81 19.64 2.96
C ARG A 80 -4.10 18.89 4.24
N ARG A 81 -4.54 17.67 4.11
CA ARG A 81 -4.89 16.74 5.19
C ARG A 81 -4.34 15.36 4.89
N VAL A 82 -3.76 14.70 5.88
CA VAL A 82 -3.36 13.30 5.80
C VAL A 82 -3.92 12.58 7.01
N LEU A 83 -4.68 11.51 6.77
CA LEU A 83 -5.19 10.59 7.78
C LEU A 83 -4.55 9.23 7.60
N GLY A 84 -3.73 8.80 8.56
CA GLY A 84 -3.19 7.45 8.63
C GLY A 84 -4.18 6.49 9.31
N VAL A 85 -4.44 5.36 8.68
CA VAL A 85 -5.26 4.27 9.22
C VAL A 85 -4.39 3.04 9.41
N ASP A 86 -4.35 2.50 10.61
CA ASP A 86 -3.68 1.23 10.91
C ASP A 86 -4.46 0.44 11.97
N ILE A 87 -4.30 -0.88 11.93
CA ILE A 87 -4.93 -1.78 12.91
C ILE A 87 -4.07 -1.96 14.17
N THR A 88 -2.77 -1.62 14.09
CA THR A 88 -1.74 -1.91 15.09
C THR A 88 -1.53 -0.71 16.01
N PRO A 89 -1.93 -0.78 17.30
CA PRO A 89 -1.74 0.34 18.24
C PRO A 89 -0.28 0.79 18.36
N ALA A 90 0.67 -0.15 18.43
CA ALA A 90 2.10 0.17 18.60
C ALA A 90 2.63 1.03 17.43
N GLN A 91 2.24 0.71 16.19
CA GLN A 91 2.59 1.52 15.01
C GLN A 91 2.03 2.94 15.11
N LEU A 92 0.74 3.06 15.48
CA LEU A 92 0.09 4.35 15.63
C LEU A 92 0.63 5.19 16.79
N ASP A 93 1.11 4.54 17.87
CA ASP A 93 1.71 5.26 19.00
C ASP A 93 3.07 5.86 18.57
N THR A 94 3.89 5.11 17.82
CA THR A 94 5.11 5.62 17.18
C THR A 94 4.78 6.76 16.20
N ALA A 95 3.75 6.58 15.35
CA ALA A 95 3.32 7.62 14.41
C ALA A 95 2.90 8.92 15.11
N ARG A 96 2.19 8.85 16.25
CA ARG A 96 1.80 10.03 17.06
C ARG A 96 3.00 10.73 17.66
N GLU A 97 3.95 9.97 18.21
CA GLU A 97 5.19 10.51 18.75
C GLU A 97 5.98 11.27 17.67
N MET A 98 6.13 10.68 16.49
CA MET A 98 6.79 11.33 15.37
C MET A 98 6.03 12.57 14.90
N ASN A 99 4.71 12.50 14.82
CA ASN A 99 3.89 13.64 14.43
C ASN A 99 4.00 14.83 15.39
N GLU A 100 4.07 14.57 16.70
CA GLU A 100 4.36 15.62 17.70
C GLU A 100 5.77 16.18 17.51
N LYS A 101 6.77 15.32 17.34
CA LYS A 101 8.18 15.70 17.17
C LYS A 101 8.41 16.58 15.92
N PHE A 102 7.77 16.25 14.80
CA PHE A 102 7.94 16.96 13.52
C PHE A 102 6.88 18.05 13.28
N GLY A 103 5.82 18.10 14.06
CA GLY A 103 4.79 19.16 14.03
C GLY A 103 3.99 19.21 12.72
N LEU A 104 3.80 18.08 12.01
CA LEU A 104 3.18 18.06 10.70
C LEU A 104 1.63 18.06 10.73
N GLY A 105 1.01 17.69 11.85
CA GLY A 105 -0.44 17.72 12.02
C GLY A 105 -1.17 16.62 11.24
N LEU A 106 -0.62 15.43 11.17
CA LEU A 106 -1.30 14.24 10.67
C LEU A 106 -2.39 13.78 11.65
N GLU A 107 -3.43 13.18 11.13
CA GLU A 107 -4.49 12.53 11.91
C GLU A 107 -4.30 11.01 11.87
N PHE A 108 -4.73 10.29 12.94
CA PHE A 108 -4.59 8.84 13.03
C PHE A 108 -5.87 8.17 13.49
N LEU A 109 -6.24 7.07 12.84
CA LEU A 109 -7.41 6.27 13.16
C LEU A 109 -7.02 4.78 13.28
N LYS A 110 -7.31 4.19 14.44
CA LYS A 110 -7.20 2.74 14.60
C LYS A 110 -8.41 2.06 13.95
N ALA A 111 -8.22 1.46 12.78
CA ALA A 111 -9.25 0.70 12.07
C ALA A 111 -8.63 -0.34 11.14
N ASN A 112 -9.44 -1.33 10.73
CA ASN A 112 -9.10 -2.22 9.63
C ASN A 112 -9.35 -1.49 8.30
N ALA A 113 -8.35 -1.48 7.42
CA ALA A 113 -8.43 -0.83 6.11
C ALA A 113 -9.50 -1.43 5.16
N GLU A 114 -10.01 -2.61 5.48
CA GLU A 114 -11.12 -3.26 4.77
C GLU A 114 -12.52 -2.72 5.17
N ALA A 115 -12.61 -1.94 6.26
CA ALA A 115 -13.86 -1.39 6.77
C ALA A 115 -13.59 -0.18 7.66
N VAL A 116 -13.28 0.94 7.07
CA VAL A 116 -12.92 2.19 7.77
C VAL A 116 -14.21 2.92 8.19
N PRO A 117 -14.38 3.26 9.49
CA PRO A 117 -15.61 3.90 9.99
C PRO A 117 -15.67 5.41 9.65
N LEU A 118 -15.59 5.72 8.36
CA LEU A 118 -15.66 7.08 7.84
C LEU A 118 -16.73 7.16 6.75
N PRO A 119 -17.28 8.38 6.50
CA PRO A 119 -18.24 8.60 5.43
C PRO A 119 -17.65 8.30 4.04
N ASP A 120 -18.53 7.97 3.09
CA ASP A 120 -18.19 7.84 1.69
C ASP A 120 -17.65 9.16 1.13
N GLU A 121 -16.84 9.09 0.07
CA GLU A 121 -16.42 10.23 -0.73
C GLU A 121 -15.76 11.35 0.08
N SER A 122 -14.91 10.98 1.06
CA SER A 122 -14.27 11.89 2.01
C SER A 122 -12.87 12.35 1.60
N PHE A 123 -12.22 11.65 0.66
CA PHE A 123 -10.82 11.88 0.29
C PHE A 123 -10.63 12.07 -1.21
N ASP A 124 -9.55 12.78 -1.57
CA ASP A 124 -9.13 12.99 -2.96
C ASP A 124 -8.15 11.91 -3.42
N MET A 125 -7.38 11.35 -2.49
CA MET A 125 -6.42 10.28 -2.75
C MET A 125 -6.47 9.24 -1.61
N ALA A 126 -6.47 7.95 -1.98
CA ALA A 126 -6.17 6.85 -1.10
C ALA A 126 -4.78 6.31 -1.45
N PHE A 127 -4.01 5.98 -0.43
CA PHE A 127 -2.63 5.57 -0.55
C PHE A 127 -2.35 4.30 0.28
N SER A 128 -1.47 3.43 -0.21
CA SER A 128 -0.98 2.29 0.56
C SER A 128 0.38 1.83 0.02
N GLU A 129 1.41 1.97 0.84
CA GLU A 129 2.74 1.42 0.56
C GLU A 129 2.97 0.24 1.49
N TYR A 130 2.98 -0.99 0.95
CA TYR A 130 3.06 -2.24 1.73
C TYR A 130 2.06 -2.37 2.91
N GLY A 131 1.10 -1.48 3.01
CA GLY A 131 0.07 -1.48 4.04
C GLY A 131 -1.10 -2.40 3.66
N ALA A 132 -2.28 -1.81 3.42
CA ALA A 132 -3.45 -2.59 2.98
C ALA A 132 -3.20 -3.37 1.68
N SER A 133 -2.33 -2.85 0.81
CA SER A 133 -1.97 -3.46 -0.48
C SER A 133 -1.33 -4.85 -0.37
N LEU A 134 -0.80 -5.20 0.79
CA LEU A 134 -0.18 -6.48 1.09
C LEU A 134 -0.95 -7.27 2.17
N TRP A 135 -1.41 -6.58 3.22
CA TRP A 135 -1.91 -7.19 4.45
C TRP A 135 -3.43 -7.33 4.52
N CYS A 136 -4.16 -6.80 3.52
CA CYS A 136 -5.61 -6.86 3.44
C CYS A 136 -6.07 -7.59 2.18
N ASP A 137 -7.25 -8.22 2.27
CA ASP A 137 -7.87 -8.89 1.13
C ASP A 137 -8.20 -7.87 0.03
N PRO A 138 -7.64 -7.98 -1.20
CA PRO A 138 -7.88 -7.04 -2.28
C PRO A 138 -9.34 -6.95 -2.71
N ASP A 139 -10.13 -8.01 -2.54
CA ASP A 139 -11.56 -7.97 -2.79
C ASP A 139 -12.35 -7.18 -1.72
N LEU A 140 -11.70 -6.82 -0.60
CA LEU A 140 -12.31 -6.03 0.48
C LEU A 140 -11.73 -4.61 0.54
N TRP A 141 -10.40 -4.43 0.60
CA TRP A 141 -9.81 -3.11 0.80
C TRP A 141 -9.88 -2.20 -0.43
N ILE A 142 -9.79 -2.75 -1.66
CA ILE A 142 -9.90 -1.94 -2.89
C ILE A 142 -11.31 -1.34 -3.07
N PRO A 143 -12.42 -2.10 -2.89
CA PRO A 143 -13.75 -1.51 -2.83
C PRO A 143 -13.93 -0.49 -1.71
N GLU A 144 -13.30 -0.71 -0.55
CA GLU A 144 -13.33 0.25 0.56
C GLU A 144 -12.58 1.54 0.21
N ALA A 145 -11.40 1.46 -0.40
CA ALA A 145 -10.71 2.62 -0.94
C ALA A 145 -11.58 3.38 -1.96
N ALA A 146 -12.26 2.65 -2.86
CA ALA A 146 -13.20 3.25 -3.80
C ALA A 146 -14.36 3.96 -3.10
N ARG A 147 -14.90 3.40 -2.01
CA ARG A 147 -15.96 4.03 -1.21
C ARG A 147 -15.49 5.34 -0.58
N LEU A 148 -14.29 5.35 -0.01
CA LEU A 148 -13.70 6.49 0.68
C LEU A 148 -13.32 7.64 -0.27
N LEU A 149 -13.01 7.33 -1.52
CA LEU A 149 -12.61 8.31 -2.52
C LEU A 149 -13.81 9.06 -3.10
N ARG A 150 -13.64 10.37 -3.32
CA ARG A 150 -14.54 11.19 -4.14
C ARG A 150 -14.55 10.71 -5.60
N PRO A 151 -15.61 10.95 -6.37
CA PRO A 151 -15.60 10.70 -7.82
C PRO A 151 -14.46 11.45 -8.51
N GLY A 152 -13.58 10.73 -9.19
CA GLY A 152 -12.35 11.26 -9.80
C GLY A 152 -11.15 11.30 -8.86
N GLY A 153 -11.29 10.87 -7.60
CA GLY A 153 -10.16 10.64 -6.70
C GLY A 153 -9.29 9.47 -7.16
N GLU A 154 -8.08 9.42 -6.65
CA GLU A 154 -7.07 8.46 -7.12
C GLU A 154 -6.62 7.51 -6.01
N LEU A 155 -6.40 6.26 -6.37
CA LEU A 155 -5.78 5.23 -5.55
C LEU A 155 -4.36 5.02 -6.08
N VAL A 156 -3.36 5.14 -5.19
CA VAL A 156 -1.97 4.81 -5.47
C VAL A 156 -1.51 3.80 -4.43
N PHE A 157 -0.96 2.68 -4.87
CA PHE A 157 -0.46 1.68 -3.94
C PHE A 157 0.74 0.92 -4.51
N MET A 158 1.58 0.45 -3.59
CA MET A 158 2.75 -0.38 -3.87
C MET A 158 2.62 -1.72 -3.17
N ARG A 159 3.14 -2.78 -3.81
CA ARG A 159 3.20 -4.15 -3.28
C ARG A 159 4.37 -4.92 -3.91
N SER A 160 4.64 -6.12 -3.41
CA SER A 160 5.52 -7.09 -4.06
C SER A 160 4.92 -7.57 -5.39
N THR A 161 5.79 -7.85 -6.37
CA THR A 161 5.36 -8.36 -7.69
C THR A 161 4.89 -9.81 -7.61
N ASP A 162 4.11 -10.22 -8.60
CA ASP A 162 3.75 -11.63 -8.80
C ASP A 162 5.01 -12.50 -8.99
N LEU A 163 6.02 -11.97 -9.69
CA LEU A 163 7.27 -12.68 -9.97
C LEU A 163 8.06 -12.94 -8.68
N GLU A 164 8.18 -11.93 -7.81
CA GLU A 164 8.78 -12.14 -6.49
C GLU A 164 8.08 -13.28 -5.76
N MET A 165 6.76 -13.26 -5.69
CA MET A 165 6.00 -14.25 -4.94
C MET A 165 6.12 -15.66 -5.47
N VAL A 166 6.13 -15.86 -6.79
CA VAL A 166 6.26 -17.21 -7.36
C VAL A 166 7.68 -17.76 -7.26
N CYS A 167 8.68 -16.90 -7.05
CA CYS A 167 10.08 -17.28 -6.85
C CYS A 167 10.50 -17.36 -5.38
N SER A 168 9.70 -16.83 -4.43
CA SER A 168 10.00 -16.83 -3.00
C SER A 168 9.68 -18.18 -2.36
N ALA A 169 10.70 -18.83 -1.81
CA ALA A 169 10.52 -20.00 -0.96
C ALA A 169 10.12 -19.58 0.47
N ASP A 170 9.60 -20.53 1.26
CA ASP A 170 9.07 -20.21 2.59
C ASP A 170 10.16 -19.86 3.62
N THR A 171 11.40 -20.32 3.40
CA THR A 171 12.50 -20.23 4.38
C THR A 171 13.85 -19.82 3.79
N GLU A 172 13.93 -19.54 2.50
CA GLU A 172 15.20 -19.28 1.81
C GLU A 172 15.17 -17.93 1.08
N ARG A 173 16.35 -17.40 0.76
CA ARG A 173 16.47 -16.26 -0.12
C ARG A 173 15.86 -16.59 -1.49
N ILE A 174 15.29 -15.60 -2.12
CA ILE A 174 14.67 -15.71 -3.43
C ILE A 174 15.64 -16.28 -4.46
N GLY A 175 15.14 -17.19 -5.28
CA GLY A 175 15.86 -17.77 -6.40
C GLY A 175 15.27 -17.38 -7.75
N THR A 176 15.71 -18.08 -8.81
CA THR A 176 15.19 -17.90 -10.18
C THR A 176 14.26 -19.04 -10.61
N GLN A 177 13.85 -19.87 -9.67
CA GLN A 177 12.93 -20.99 -9.92
C GLN A 177 11.54 -20.66 -9.43
N LEU A 178 10.52 -21.06 -10.19
CA LEU A 178 9.14 -20.97 -9.76
C LEU A 178 8.87 -22.05 -8.71
N VAL A 179 8.61 -21.64 -7.47
CA VAL A 179 8.41 -22.56 -6.32
C VAL A 179 6.93 -22.73 -5.96
N ARG A 180 6.06 -21.90 -6.52
CA ARG A 180 4.62 -22.00 -6.32
C ARG A 180 3.84 -21.57 -7.57
N PRO A 181 2.60 -22.06 -7.77
CA PRO A 181 1.77 -21.65 -8.90
C PRO A 181 1.22 -20.25 -8.69
N LEU A 182 1.22 -19.42 -9.75
CA LEU A 182 0.52 -18.13 -9.76
C LEU A 182 -1.01 -18.32 -9.84
N LYS A 183 -1.47 -19.36 -10.55
CA LYS A 183 -2.90 -19.61 -10.71
C LYS A 183 -3.57 -19.95 -9.38
N GLY A 184 -4.52 -19.11 -8.98
CA GLY A 184 -5.26 -19.27 -7.72
C GLY A 184 -4.50 -18.82 -6.49
N MET A 185 -3.35 -18.15 -6.66
CA MET A 185 -2.68 -17.47 -5.56
C MET A 185 -3.57 -16.30 -5.10
N HIS A 186 -3.91 -16.27 -3.82
CA HIS A 186 -4.70 -15.21 -3.23
C HIS A 186 -4.23 -14.87 -1.82
N ARG A 187 -4.04 -15.87 -1.00
CA ARG A 187 -3.61 -15.76 0.37
C ARG A 187 -2.38 -16.63 0.60
N LEU A 188 -1.33 -16.03 1.17
CA LEU A 188 -0.13 -16.73 1.61
C LEU A 188 -0.01 -16.54 3.14
N ASP A 189 0.14 -17.65 3.85
CA ASP A 189 0.41 -17.66 5.29
C ASP A 189 1.91 -17.95 5.48
N TRP A 190 2.58 -17.08 6.21
CA TRP A 190 3.99 -17.17 6.52
C TRP A 190 4.21 -17.45 8.00
N THR A 191 5.31 -18.05 8.33
CA THR A 191 5.74 -18.23 9.73
C THR A 191 7.19 -17.81 9.85
N ASP A 192 7.45 -16.92 10.77
CA ASP A 192 8.77 -16.44 11.13
C ASP A 192 9.00 -16.70 12.62
N ASP A 193 10.19 -17.19 12.99
CA ASP A 193 10.51 -17.59 14.34
C ASP A 193 10.63 -16.38 15.30
N GLU A 194 10.91 -15.18 14.78
CA GLU A 194 11.12 -13.98 15.58
C GLU A 194 9.84 -13.15 15.75
N VAL A 195 9.06 -13.00 14.67
CA VAL A 195 7.89 -12.12 14.68
C VAL A 195 6.56 -12.86 14.67
N GLY A 196 6.56 -14.16 14.39
CA GLY A 196 5.38 -15.02 14.41
C GLY A 196 4.74 -15.24 13.05
N ALA A 197 3.47 -15.68 13.05
CA ALA A 197 2.74 -16.04 11.83
C ALA A 197 2.02 -14.82 11.25
N SER A 198 2.18 -14.58 9.95
CA SER A 198 1.51 -13.52 9.21
C SER A 198 0.70 -14.07 8.03
N THR A 199 -0.13 -13.20 7.45
CA THR A 199 -0.91 -13.49 6.25
C THR A 199 -0.77 -12.33 5.28
N GLU A 200 -0.37 -12.64 4.07
CA GLU A 200 -0.30 -11.69 2.95
C GLU A 200 -1.30 -12.06 1.86
N PHE A 201 -1.68 -11.07 1.07
CA PHE A 201 -2.61 -11.26 -0.04
C PHE A 201 -1.94 -10.90 -1.37
N HIS A 202 -1.86 -11.88 -2.25
CA HIS A 202 -1.27 -11.75 -3.57
C HIS A 202 -2.21 -12.33 -4.62
N VAL A 203 -2.55 -11.52 -5.60
CA VAL A 203 -3.36 -11.95 -6.75
C VAL A 203 -2.60 -11.58 -8.01
N SER A 204 -2.79 -12.37 -9.07
CA SER A 204 -2.17 -12.08 -10.36
C SER A 204 -2.52 -10.68 -10.88
N HIS A 205 -1.66 -10.09 -11.71
CA HIS A 205 -1.92 -8.79 -12.35
C HIS A 205 -3.29 -8.77 -13.05
N SER A 206 -3.69 -9.86 -13.70
CA SER A 206 -4.99 -9.92 -14.37
C SER A 206 -6.16 -9.90 -13.38
N GLU A 207 -6.04 -10.58 -12.24
CA GLU A 207 -7.05 -10.57 -11.18
C GLU A 207 -7.13 -9.21 -10.49
N LEU A 208 -5.97 -8.63 -10.15
CA LEU A 208 -5.88 -7.30 -9.55
C LEU A 208 -6.50 -6.23 -10.45
N PHE A 209 -6.18 -6.28 -11.76
CA PHE A 209 -6.80 -5.41 -12.75
C PHE A 209 -8.33 -5.55 -12.78
N GLN A 210 -8.85 -6.78 -12.70
CA GLN A 210 -10.30 -7.01 -12.67
C GLN A 210 -10.93 -6.53 -11.35
N ILE A 211 -10.25 -6.70 -10.20
CA ILE A 211 -10.72 -6.17 -8.91
C ILE A 211 -10.84 -4.63 -8.99
N LEU A 212 -9.79 -3.95 -9.45
CA LEU A 212 -9.80 -2.50 -9.66
C LEU A 212 -10.98 -2.06 -10.57
N ARG A 213 -11.14 -2.75 -11.71
CA ARG A 213 -12.24 -2.45 -12.65
C ARG A 213 -13.62 -2.66 -12.03
N ARG A 214 -13.84 -3.76 -11.28
CA ARG A 214 -15.12 -4.02 -10.58
C ARG A 214 -15.40 -2.97 -9.51
N ALA A 215 -14.36 -2.49 -8.81
CA ALA A 215 -14.47 -1.42 -7.82
C ALA A 215 -14.72 -0.03 -8.44
N GLY A 216 -14.69 0.09 -9.77
CA GLY A 216 -14.97 1.34 -10.48
C GLY A 216 -13.75 2.20 -10.75
N PHE A 217 -12.56 1.62 -10.73
CA PHE A 217 -11.31 2.29 -11.08
C PHE A 217 -10.96 2.13 -12.56
N ASP A 218 -10.39 3.18 -13.14
CA ASP A 218 -9.65 3.15 -14.38
C ASP A 218 -8.16 3.20 -14.04
N VAL A 219 -7.40 2.17 -14.45
CA VAL A 219 -5.94 2.11 -14.21
C VAL A 219 -5.27 3.17 -15.09
N LEU A 220 -4.48 4.03 -14.47
CA LEU A 220 -3.78 5.15 -15.13
C LEU A 220 -2.32 4.84 -15.40
N ASP A 221 -1.66 4.16 -14.46
CA ASP A 221 -0.23 3.85 -14.53
C ASP A 221 0.07 2.55 -13.78
N PHE A 222 1.15 1.89 -14.21
CA PHE A 222 1.72 0.70 -13.59
C PHE A 222 3.23 0.76 -13.76
N ARG A 223 3.97 0.59 -12.69
CA ARG A 223 5.43 0.62 -12.67
C ARG A 223 5.97 -0.60 -11.94
N GLU A 224 6.93 -1.26 -12.54
CA GLU A 224 7.76 -2.27 -11.91
C GLU A 224 9.04 -1.61 -11.41
N LEU A 225 9.45 -1.92 -10.18
CA LEU A 225 10.67 -1.38 -9.58
C LEU A 225 11.75 -2.44 -9.51
N TYR A 226 12.95 -2.01 -9.89
CA TYR A 226 14.17 -2.78 -9.88
C TYR A 226 15.17 -2.17 -8.90
N ALA A 227 16.07 -3.00 -8.36
CA ALA A 227 17.19 -2.49 -7.59
C ALA A 227 18.13 -1.68 -8.50
N THR A 228 18.56 -0.51 -8.01
CA THR A 228 19.55 0.33 -8.71
C THR A 228 20.94 -0.30 -8.63
N GLU A 229 21.89 0.21 -9.43
CA GLU A 229 23.28 -0.28 -9.42
C GLU A 229 23.95 -0.14 -8.04
N ASP A 230 23.53 0.86 -7.24
CA ASP A 230 24.07 1.14 -5.91
C ASP A 230 23.23 0.49 -4.79
N ALA A 231 22.19 -0.27 -5.13
CA ALA A 231 21.33 -0.89 -4.14
C ALA A 231 22.09 -1.91 -3.31
N VAL A 232 21.78 -1.93 -2.02
CA VAL A 232 22.29 -2.93 -1.06
C VAL A 232 21.13 -3.75 -0.50
N ASP A 233 21.43 -4.97 -0.05
CA ASP A 233 20.42 -5.82 0.59
C ASP A 233 19.81 -5.08 1.78
N HIS A 234 18.48 -5.14 1.89
CA HIS A 234 17.79 -4.50 2.99
C HIS A 234 18.17 -5.16 4.32
N PRO A 235 18.46 -4.39 5.39
CA PRO A 235 18.98 -4.96 6.65
C PRO A 235 18.00 -5.92 7.36
N TYR A 236 16.69 -5.76 7.15
CA TYR A 236 15.65 -6.58 7.77
C TYR A 236 14.97 -7.53 6.77
N TYR A 237 14.71 -7.09 5.55
CA TYR A 237 14.00 -7.89 4.51
C TYR A 237 15.02 -8.56 3.59
N GLN A 238 15.81 -9.50 4.13
CA GLN A 238 16.95 -10.11 3.45
C GLN A 238 16.57 -11.23 2.47
N TYR A 239 15.31 -11.56 2.32
CA TYR A 239 14.85 -12.61 1.42
C TYR A 239 14.97 -12.24 -0.06
N VAL A 240 14.87 -10.95 -0.42
CA VAL A 240 15.16 -10.44 -1.75
C VAL A 240 16.49 -9.70 -1.74
N THR A 241 17.44 -10.14 -2.58
CA THR A 241 18.75 -9.50 -2.70
C THR A 241 18.74 -8.39 -3.75
N ALA A 242 19.64 -7.41 -3.61
CA ALA A 242 19.86 -6.38 -4.62
C ALA A 242 20.31 -6.99 -5.97
N GLU A 243 21.10 -8.06 -5.93
CA GLU A 243 21.52 -8.81 -7.13
C GLU A 243 20.29 -9.37 -7.89
N TRP A 244 19.35 -10.00 -7.19
CA TRP A 244 18.12 -10.49 -7.79
C TRP A 244 17.25 -9.33 -8.29
N GLY A 245 17.04 -8.32 -7.45
CA GLY A 245 16.23 -7.14 -7.75
C GLY A 245 16.74 -6.30 -8.90
N SER A 246 18.05 -6.36 -9.24
CA SER A 246 18.61 -5.67 -10.41
C SER A 246 18.22 -6.30 -11.74
N GLN A 247 17.82 -7.57 -11.73
CA GLN A 247 17.46 -8.33 -12.93
C GLN A 247 15.95 -8.58 -13.04
N TRP A 248 15.25 -8.62 -11.91
CA TRP A 248 13.84 -8.98 -11.82
C TRP A 248 13.09 -7.96 -10.94
N PRO A 249 11.91 -7.49 -11.35
CA PRO A 249 11.18 -6.54 -10.53
C PRO A 249 10.68 -7.21 -9.25
N SER A 250 11.02 -6.65 -8.10
CA SER A 250 10.56 -7.12 -6.80
C SER A 250 9.33 -6.37 -6.29
N GLU A 251 9.11 -5.17 -6.78
CA GLU A 251 8.07 -4.28 -6.32
C GLU A 251 7.33 -3.67 -7.49
N GLU A 252 6.07 -3.31 -7.25
CA GLU A 252 5.23 -2.70 -8.27
C GLU A 252 4.34 -1.60 -7.68
N ILE A 253 4.14 -0.54 -8.46
CA ILE A 253 3.24 0.56 -8.10
C ILE A 253 2.09 0.62 -9.10
N TRP A 254 0.89 0.73 -8.56
CA TRP A 254 -0.35 0.93 -9.31
C TRP A 254 -0.92 2.30 -9.02
N ARG A 255 -1.34 3.00 -10.05
CA ARG A 255 -2.12 4.22 -9.96
C ARG A 255 -3.43 4.05 -10.70
N ALA A 256 -4.55 4.28 -10.03
CA ALA A 256 -5.87 4.13 -10.59
C ALA A 256 -6.77 5.29 -10.18
N LYS A 257 -7.74 5.64 -11.03
CA LYS A 257 -8.66 6.74 -10.82
C LYS A 257 -10.08 6.25 -10.67
N LYS A 258 -10.76 6.64 -9.60
CA LYS A 258 -12.19 6.37 -9.43
C LYS A 258 -12.98 7.06 -10.54
N SER A 259 -13.71 6.27 -11.32
CA SER A 259 -14.56 6.78 -12.41
C SER A 259 -15.58 7.78 -11.86
N ARG A 260 -15.81 8.87 -12.58
CA ARG A 260 -16.86 9.85 -12.24
C ARG A 260 -18.28 9.31 -12.45
N ARG A 261 -18.41 8.13 -13.08
CA ARG A 261 -19.69 7.45 -13.30
C ARG A 261 -19.91 6.40 -12.23
N ARG A 262 -21.12 6.34 -11.67
CA ARG A 262 -21.50 5.22 -10.80
C ARG A 262 -21.39 3.92 -11.58
N PRO A 263 -20.84 2.82 -11.01
CA PRO A 263 -20.93 1.50 -11.61
C PRO A 263 -22.40 1.18 -11.93
N GLY A 264 -22.71 0.81 -13.18
CA GLY A 264 -24.07 0.48 -13.59
C GLY A 264 -24.91 1.64 -14.16
N ALA A 265 -24.43 2.88 -14.24
CA ALA A 265 -25.11 3.93 -14.95
C ALA A 265 -25.04 3.70 -16.48
N PRO A 266 -26.16 3.68 -17.21
CA PRO A 266 -26.13 3.46 -18.66
C PRO A 266 -25.34 4.56 -19.35
N ALA A 267 -24.53 4.18 -20.35
CA ALA A 267 -23.75 5.12 -21.15
C ALA A 267 -24.68 6.17 -21.74
N ALA A 268 -24.40 7.45 -21.47
CA ALA A 268 -25.14 8.54 -22.11
C ALA A 268 -25.01 8.39 -23.63
N ARG A 269 -26.13 8.08 -24.32
CA ARG A 269 -26.16 8.01 -25.79
C ARG A 269 -25.69 9.36 -26.32
N ARG A 270 -24.54 9.40 -26.98
CA ARG A 270 -24.16 10.56 -27.81
C ARG A 270 -25.29 10.79 -28.78
N ARG A 271 -26.07 11.87 -28.59
CA ARG A 271 -26.99 12.34 -29.61
C ARG A 271 -26.15 12.73 -30.80
N ALA A 272 -26.22 11.94 -31.87
CA ALA A 272 -25.72 12.34 -33.18
C ALA A 272 -26.46 13.62 -33.58
N LYS A 273 -25.75 14.74 -33.73
CA LYS A 273 -26.28 15.91 -34.41
C LYS A 273 -26.50 15.48 -35.86
N LYS A 274 -27.75 15.39 -36.27
CA LYS A 274 -28.08 15.34 -37.70
C LYS A 274 -27.84 16.75 -38.21
N THR A 275 -26.91 16.88 -39.12
CA THR A 275 -26.77 17.99 -40.07
C THR A 275 -27.74 17.75 -41.21
#